data_f77954ecce552da357fd2891ad382b9f
#
_entry.id   f77954ecce552da357fd2891ad382b9f
#
_cell.length_a   1.000
_cell.length_b   1.000
_cell.length_c   1.000
_cell.angle_alpha   90.00
_cell.angle_beta   90.00
_cell.angle_gamma   90.00
#
_symmetry.space_group_name_H-M   'P 1'
#
loop_
_entity.id
_entity.type
_entity.pdbx_description
1 polymer ?
#
loop_
_entity_poly.entity_id
_entity_poly.type
_entity_poly.pdbx_seq_one_letter_code
_entity_poly.pdbx_strand_id
1 'polypeptide(L)'
;LKKLLKNKVSIELINKENYFVFQPLLPEVAGGSISAQNAVSPLRFLIRDIKIRKAEVESIDRENQTVTIFQGVQRRPTHLQYDHLVIALGSDSDLSRTPGLQEHALTMKTLEDARKLRAHIIERLEHADITQLPEVKEGALTFTVIGGGFSGIETVGEIKDLIDRSLKYYPNIKASEIRVVLLEFADRVLNEMPASLAEYAVEKLKKRGVELQLNVGVSECTGTQLVTTTGEVINTRTIIATIGNSPSPVIKKFPIAQENGRILVDQNLKVKETDNIWSIGDCAVIPLTEKPEGRDDFAPPTAQFAV
;
A
#
# COMPACT_ATOMS: atom_id res chain seq x y z
N LEU A 1 -15.16 -1.43 -20.82
CA LEU A 1 -16.60 -1.26 -20.66
C LEU A 1 -17.18 -0.33 -21.75
N LYS A 2 -16.68 0.92 -21.89
CA LYS A 2 -17.18 1.88 -22.89
C LYS A 2 -17.09 1.37 -24.33
N LYS A 3 -15.96 0.77 -24.72
CA LYS A 3 -15.80 0.17 -26.06
C LYS A 3 -16.82 -0.94 -26.34
N LEU A 4 -17.08 -1.79 -25.32
CA LEU A 4 -18.03 -2.90 -25.45
C LEU A 4 -19.48 -2.42 -25.57
N LEU A 5 -19.84 -1.39 -24.81
CA LEU A 5 -21.19 -0.85 -24.76
C LEU A 5 -21.48 0.17 -25.86
N LYS A 6 -20.51 0.50 -26.73
CA LYS A 6 -20.67 1.32 -27.93
C LYS A 6 -21.45 2.63 -27.70
N ASN A 7 -21.13 3.34 -26.61
CA ASN A 7 -21.81 4.59 -26.21
C ASN A 7 -23.33 4.47 -25.89
N LYS A 8 -23.83 3.26 -25.64
CA LYS A 8 -25.23 3.07 -25.25
C LYS A 8 -25.52 3.45 -23.79
N VAL A 9 -24.48 3.73 -23.01
CA VAL A 9 -24.57 4.06 -21.58
C VAL A 9 -23.73 5.29 -21.27
N SER A 10 -24.16 6.06 -20.26
CA SER A 10 -23.37 7.12 -19.64
C SER A 10 -22.53 6.51 -18.53
N ILE A 11 -21.21 6.70 -18.58
CA ILE A 11 -20.29 6.21 -17.56
C ILE A 11 -19.76 7.40 -16.76
N GLU A 12 -19.84 7.30 -15.46
CA GLU A 12 -19.24 8.25 -14.52
C GLU A 12 -18.23 7.53 -13.62
N LEU A 13 -17.00 8.03 -13.58
CA LEU A 13 -15.94 7.56 -12.71
C LEU A 13 -15.81 8.49 -11.52
N ILE A 14 -15.93 7.95 -10.31
CA ILE A 14 -15.66 8.63 -9.06
C ILE A 14 -14.32 8.14 -8.55
N ASN A 15 -13.38 9.05 -8.31
CA ASN A 15 -12.07 8.69 -7.78
C ASN A 15 -11.58 9.77 -6.82
N LYS A 16 -10.91 9.36 -5.75
CA LYS A 16 -10.35 10.27 -4.74
C LYS A 16 -9.29 11.19 -5.34
N GLU A 17 -8.47 10.65 -6.25
CA GLU A 17 -7.45 11.39 -6.96
C GLU A 17 -7.86 11.69 -8.41
N ASN A 18 -7.27 12.71 -9.03
CA ASN A 18 -7.50 13.05 -10.43
C ASN A 18 -6.50 12.36 -11.39
N TYR A 19 -5.72 11.43 -10.86
CA TYR A 19 -4.71 10.65 -11.59
C TYR A 19 -4.84 9.16 -11.26
N PHE A 20 -4.36 8.35 -12.17
CA PHE A 20 -4.03 6.95 -11.96
C PHE A 20 -2.59 6.86 -11.47
N VAL A 21 -2.33 6.07 -10.45
CA VAL A 21 -0.99 5.74 -9.97
C VAL A 21 -0.68 4.28 -10.29
N PHE A 22 0.48 4.05 -10.88
CA PHE A 22 0.99 2.69 -11.05
C PHE A 22 1.75 2.29 -9.78
N GLN A 23 1.03 1.72 -8.83
CA GLN A 23 1.52 1.40 -7.48
C GLN A 23 2.82 0.60 -7.43
N PRO A 24 3.09 -0.38 -8.34
CA PRO A 24 4.36 -1.09 -8.33
C PRO A 24 5.61 -0.20 -8.48
N LEU A 25 5.47 1.05 -8.94
CA LEU A 25 6.59 2.01 -9.03
C LEU A 25 6.74 2.91 -7.79
N LEU A 26 5.95 2.73 -6.75
CA LEU A 26 6.06 3.55 -5.54
C LEU A 26 7.38 3.35 -4.78
N PRO A 27 7.95 2.14 -4.67
CA PRO A 27 9.28 1.95 -4.09
C PRO A 27 10.37 2.76 -4.80
N GLU A 28 10.37 2.75 -6.15
CA GLU A 28 11.34 3.51 -6.96
C GLU A 28 11.14 5.03 -6.81
N VAL A 29 9.90 5.49 -6.61
CA VAL A 29 9.64 6.90 -6.29
C VAL A 29 10.23 7.25 -4.92
N ALA A 30 10.02 6.39 -3.92
CA ALA A 30 10.56 6.59 -2.57
C ALA A 30 12.10 6.55 -2.58
N GLY A 31 12.69 5.59 -3.29
CA GLY A 31 14.13 5.48 -3.51
C GLY A 31 14.70 6.60 -4.40
N GLY A 32 13.85 7.29 -5.17
CA GLY A 32 14.25 8.34 -6.11
C GLY A 32 14.92 7.83 -7.37
N SER A 33 14.74 6.56 -7.69
CA SER A 33 15.18 5.97 -8.96
C SER A 33 14.36 6.49 -10.12
N ILE A 34 13.08 6.83 -9.87
CA ILE A 34 12.20 7.51 -10.82
C ILE A 34 11.56 8.76 -10.21
N SER A 35 11.17 9.69 -11.08
CA SER A 35 10.37 10.86 -10.68
C SER A 35 8.94 10.45 -10.36
N ALA A 36 8.34 11.06 -9.32
CA ALA A 36 6.94 10.86 -8.95
C ALA A 36 5.96 11.08 -10.13
N GLN A 37 6.30 11.98 -11.04
CA GLN A 37 5.50 12.27 -12.24
C GLN A 37 5.44 11.08 -13.20
N ASN A 38 6.45 10.21 -13.22
CA ASN A 38 6.51 9.04 -14.10
C ASN A 38 5.68 7.86 -13.57
N ALA A 39 5.33 7.88 -12.29
CA ALA A 39 4.48 6.85 -11.68
C ALA A 39 2.97 7.15 -11.80
N VAL A 40 2.60 8.31 -12.35
CA VAL A 40 1.20 8.74 -12.44
C VAL A 40 0.81 9.16 -13.84
N SER A 41 -0.48 9.04 -14.13
CA SER A 41 -1.08 9.56 -15.36
C SER A 41 -2.42 10.23 -15.06
N PRO A 42 -2.68 11.45 -15.55
CA PRO A 42 -3.95 12.12 -15.35
C PRO A 42 -5.12 11.29 -15.88
N LEU A 43 -6.15 11.04 -15.06
CA LEU A 43 -7.32 10.24 -15.47
C LEU A 43 -8.00 10.79 -16.71
N ARG A 44 -8.11 12.13 -16.82
CA ARG A 44 -8.75 12.78 -17.99
C ARG A 44 -7.97 12.62 -19.29
N PHE A 45 -6.67 12.31 -19.18
CA PHE A 45 -5.82 11.98 -20.33
C PHE A 45 -5.99 10.51 -20.73
N LEU A 46 -6.04 9.61 -19.74
CA LEU A 46 -6.16 8.17 -19.96
C LEU A 46 -7.56 7.77 -20.46
N ILE A 47 -8.58 8.38 -19.87
CA ILE A 47 -9.97 7.99 -20.11
C ILE A 47 -10.73 9.18 -20.66
N ARG A 48 -10.92 9.17 -21.99
CA ARG A 48 -11.68 10.20 -22.70
C ARG A 48 -13.16 9.85 -22.75
N ASP A 49 -13.99 10.86 -22.86
CA ASP A 49 -15.45 10.76 -23.11
C ASP A 49 -16.23 10.01 -22.01
N ILE A 50 -15.77 10.02 -20.78
CA ILE A 50 -16.53 9.68 -19.60
C ILE A 50 -16.48 10.84 -18.62
N LYS A 51 -17.48 10.93 -17.75
CA LYS A 51 -17.51 11.94 -16.72
C LYS A 51 -16.63 11.48 -15.56
N ILE A 52 -15.65 12.31 -15.15
CA ILE A 52 -14.76 12.02 -14.03
C ILE A 52 -15.04 13.02 -12.91
N ARG A 53 -15.31 12.48 -11.70
CA ARG A 53 -15.43 13.27 -10.48
C ARG A 53 -14.28 12.96 -9.53
N LYS A 54 -13.56 14.01 -9.14
CA LYS A 54 -12.66 13.92 -7.99
C LYS A 54 -13.48 14.06 -6.72
N ALA A 55 -13.74 12.94 -6.05
CA ALA A 55 -14.59 12.87 -4.87
C ALA A 55 -14.32 11.59 -4.06
N GLU A 56 -14.71 11.61 -2.79
CA GLU A 56 -14.68 10.46 -1.90
C GLU A 56 -16.06 9.85 -1.78
N VAL A 57 -16.17 8.53 -1.87
CA VAL A 57 -17.43 7.80 -1.64
C VAL A 57 -17.65 7.68 -0.14
N GLU A 58 -18.86 7.99 0.32
CA GLU A 58 -19.26 7.91 1.73
C GLU A 58 -20.21 6.76 2.01
N SER A 59 -21.21 6.55 1.16
CA SER A 59 -22.23 5.52 1.37
C SER A 59 -22.93 5.14 0.07
N ILE A 60 -23.61 4.00 0.11
CA ILE A 60 -24.47 3.48 -0.95
C ILE A 60 -25.85 3.24 -0.34
N ASP A 61 -26.88 3.73 -1.02
CA ASP A 61 -28.29 3.40 -0.77
C ASP A 61 -28.76 2.50 -1.91
N ARG A 62 -29.02 1.23 -1.60
CA ARG A 62 -29.45 0.22 -2.57
C ARG A 62 -30.88 0.39 -3.01
N GLU A 63 -31.76 0.80 -2.08
CA GLU A 63 -33.20 0.94 -2.33
C GLU A 63 -33.46 2.09 -3.31
N ASN A 64 -32.79 3.22 -3.08
CA ASN A 64 -32.90 4.40 -3.93
C ASN A 64 -31.87 4.44 -5.04
N GLN A 65 -31.02 3.42 -5.20
CA GLN A 65 -29.95 3.33 -6.18
C GLN A 65 -29.06 4.58 -6.23
N THR A 66 -28.60 5.03 -5.05
CA THR A 66 -27.87 6.28 -4.89
C THR A 66 -26.52 6.06 -4.23
N VAL A 67 -25.50 6.73 -4.72
CA VAL A 67 -24.17 6.83 -4.09
C VAL A 67 -24.01 8.24 -3.54
N THR A 68 -23.69 8.34 -2.25
CA THR A 68 -23.34 9.61 -1.62
C THR A 68 -21.82 9.81 -1.70
N ILE A 69 -21.40 10.96 -2.22
CA ILE A 69 -20.00 11.35 -2.34
C ILE A 69 -19.74 12.69 -1.65
N PHE A 70 -18.52 12.88 -1.18
CA PHE A 70 -18.01 14.18 -0.75
C PHE A 70 -17.06 14.76 -1.80
N GLN A 71 -17.34 15.98 -2.25
CA GLN A 71 -16.53 16.67 -3.25
C GLN A 71 -16.13 18.08 -2.81
N GLY A 72 -15.01 18.55 -3.37
CA GLY A 72 -14.45 19.87 -3.12
C GLY A 72 -13.88 20.05 -1.71
N VAL A 73 -13.28 21.22 -1.48
CA VAL A 73 -12.59 21.56 -0.20
C VAL A 73 -13.57 21.57 0.98
N GLN A 74 -14.82 21.97 0.73
CA GLN A 74 -15.84 22.03 1.78
C GLN A 74 -16.53 20.69 2.06
N ARG A 75 -16.10 19.60 1.38
CA ARG A 75 -16.67 18.25 1.54
C ARG A 75 -18.20 18.23 1.46
N ARG A 76 -18.77 18.91 0.47
CA ARG A 76 -20.22 18.95 0.29
C ARG A 76 -20.75 17.59 -0.14
N PRO A 77 -21.79 17.05 0.52
CA PRO A 77 -22.42 15.82 0.09
C PRO A 77 -23.16 16.03 -1.22
N THR A 78 -23.03 15.05 -2.10
CA THR A 78 -23.75 14.99 -3.38
C THR A 78 -24.26 13.59 -3.57
N HIS A 79 -25.53 13.46 -3.95
CA HIS A 79 -26.19 12.18 -4.21
C HIS A 79 -26.22 11.93 -5.71
N LEU A 80 -25.72 10.80 -6.14
CA LEU A 80 -25.66 10.39 -7.54
C LEU A 80 -26.48 9.13 -7.73
N GLN A 81 -27.48 9.18 -8.60
CA GLN A 81 -28.25 8.00 -8.98
C GLN A 81 -27.47 7.13 -9.97
N TYR A 82 -27.70 5.83 -9.91
CA TYR A 82 -27.12 4.85 -10.82
C TYR A 82 -28.15 3.81 -11.25
N ASP A 83 -28.07 3.38 -12.50
CA ASP A 83 -28.74 2.16 -12.97
C ASP A 83 -27.89 0.94 -12.64
N HIS A 84 -26.57 1.07 -12.79
CA HIS A 84 -25.57 0.04 -12.52
C HIS A 84 -24.38 0.64 -11.76
N LEU A 85 -23.88 -0.07 -10.74
CA LEU A 85 -22.77 0.35 -9.92
C LEU A 85 -21.62 -0.65 -9.99
N VAL A 86 -20.39 -0.17 -10.20
CA VAL A 86 -19.17 -0.96 -10.07
C VAL A 86 -18.33 -0.40 -8.93
N ILE A 87 -18.07 -1.22 -7.91
CA ILE A 87 -17.28 -0.86 -6.73
C ILE A 87 -15.84 -1.36 -6.93
N ALA A 88 -14.90 -0.42 -6.96
CA ALA A 88 -13.46 -0.69 -7.17
C ALA A 88 -12.61 0.16 -6.22
N LEU A 89 -12.95 0.12 -4.93
CA LEU A 89 -12.36 1.00 -3.90
C LEU A 89 -10.98 0.54 -3.39
N GLY A 90 -10.51 -0.61 -3.86
CA GLY A 90 -9.19 -1.12 -3.51
C GLY A 90 -9.04 -1.43 -2.02
N SER A 91 -7.83 -1.22 -1.53
CA SER A 91 -7.44 -1.50 -0.14
C SER A 91 -6.65 -0.33 0.46
N ASP A 92 -6.73 -0.23 1.78
CA ASP A 92 -5.96 0.68 2.63
C ASP A 92 -5.02 -0.09 3.57
N SER A 93 -4.18 0.61 4.30
CA SER A 93 -3.38 0.03 5.39
C SER A 93 -4.12 0.17 6.71
N ASP A 94 -4.40 -0.96 7.37
CA ASP A 94 -4.91 -1.02 8.75
C ASP A 94 -3.79 -1.54 9.66
N LEU A 95 -3.19 -0.64 10.40
CA LEU A 95 -2.08 -0.91 11.32
C LEU A 95 -2.52 -0.92 12.79
N SER A 96 -3.82 -0.78 13.04
CA SER A 96 -4.40 -0.62 14.39
C SER A 96 -4.21 -1.83 15.31
N ARG A 97 -3.86 -3.00 14.75
CA ARG A 97 -3.65 -4.24 15.52
C ARG A 97 -2.37 -4.22 16.35
N THR A 98 -1.41 -3.37 15.99
CA THR A 98 -0.13 -3.25 16.70
C THR A 98 -0.05 -1.87 17.35
N PRO A 99 0.05 -1.79 18.69
CA PRO A 99 0.13 -0.53 19.41
C PRO A 99 1.21 0.42 18.87
N GLY A 100 0.84 1.67 18.61
CA GLY A 100 1.72 2.71 18.12
C GLY A 100 2.05 2.64 16.62
N LEU A 101 1.74 1.55 15.92
CA LEU A 101 2.13 1.40 14.52
C LEU A 101 1.33 2.33 13.59
N GLN A 102 0.04 2.55 13.91
CA GLN A 102 -0.81 3.46 13.14
C GLN A 102 -0.34 4.92 13.24
N GLU A 103 0.21 5.32 14.38
CA GLU A 103 0.64 6.69 14.68
C GLU A 103 2.06 6.99 14.19
N HIS A 104 2.94 5.97 14.19
CA HIS A 104 4.38 6.19 14.00
C HIS A 104 4.96 5.59 12.73
N ALA A 105 4.26 4.67 12.06
CA ALA A 105 4.77 4.07 10.83
C ALA A 105 4.41 4.89 9.59
N LEU A 106 5.34 4.90 8.64
CA LEU A 106 5.11 5.34 7.27
C LEU A 106 4.57 4.17 6.44
N THR A 107 3.63 4.43 5.56
CA THR A 107 3.04 3.44 4.65
C THR A 107 3.55 3.60 3.22
N MET A 108 3.22 2.63 2.34
CA MET A 108 3.61 2.64 0.93
C MET A 108 2.43 2.29 0.02
N LYS A 109 1.31 3.02 0.18
CA LYS A 109 0.06 2.80 -0.58
C LYS A 109 -0.22 3.88 -1.63
N THR A 110 0.25 5.09 -1.38
CA THR A 110 -0.05 6.25 -2.22
C THR A 110 1.23 6.93 -2.73
N LEU A 111 1.09 7.74 -3.77
CA LEU A 111 2.19 8.59 -4.25
C LEU A 111 2.71 9.53 -3.15
N GLU A 112 1.81 10.03 -2.32
CA GLU A 112 2.17 10.91 -1.21
C GLU A 112 2.98 10.17 -0.15
N ASP A 113 2.65 8.89 0.13
CA ASP A 113 3.43 8.06 1.05
C ASP A 113 4.88 7.88 0.55
N ALA A 114 5.05 7.58 -0.74
CA ALA A 114 6.38 7.44 -1.34
C ALA A 114 7.20 8.74 -1.24
N ARG A 115 6.55 9.89 -1.49
CA ARG A 115 7.20 11.21 -1.34
C ARG A 115 7.56 11.53 0.10
N LYS A 116 6.65 11.26 1.05
CA LYS A 116 6.89 11.44 2.48
C LYS A 116 8.03 10.55 2.97
N LEU A 117 8.04 9.28 2.57
CA LEU A 117 9.12 8.37 2.92
C LEU A 117 10.46 8.87 2.42
N ARG A 118 10.57 9.30 1.16
CA ARG A 118 11.78 9.89 0.61
C ARG A 118 12.25 11.12 1.40
N ALA A 119 11.35 12.08 1.64
CA ALA A 119 11.65 13.28 2.37
C ALA A 119 12.11 12.96 3.80
N HIS A 120 11.43 12.02 4.46
CA HIS A 120 11.76 11.55 5.80
C HIS A 120 13.16 10.94 5.87
N ILE A 121 13.53 10.06 4.93
CA ILE A 121 14.87 9.45 4.91
C ILE A 121 15.95 10.52 4.80
N ILE A 122 15.79 11.47 3.88
CA ILE A 122 16.74 12.57 3.71
C ILE A 122 16.84 13.40 4.99
N GLU A 123 15.71 13.74 5.61
CA GLU A 123 15.68 14.47 6.88
C GLU A 123 16.40 13.72 8.02
N ARG A 124 16.29 12.38 8.05
CA ARG A 124 17.03 11.56 9.04
C ARG A 124 18.53 11.61 8.81
N LEU A 125 18.97 11.58 7.55
CA LEU A 125 20.40 11.73 7.22
C LEU A 125 20.91 13.14 7.59
N GLU A 126 20.17 14.20 7.26
CA GLU A 126 20.50 15.57 7.68
C GLU A 126 20.67 15.68 9.20
N HIS A 127 19.70 15.12 9.95
CA HIS A 127 19.75 15.15 11.41
C HIS A 127 20.93 14.33 11.96
N ALA A 128 21.20 13.16 11.40
CA ALA A 128 22.31 12.31 11.84
C ALA A 128 23.68 12.94 11.57
N ASP A 129 23.82 13.71 10.51
CA ASP A 129 25.08 14.37 10.15
C ASP A 129 25.48 15.46 11.14
N ILE A 130 24.51 16.11 11.78
CA ILE A 130 24.76 17.23 12.68
C ILE A 130 24.67 16.93 14.17
N THR A 131 23.98 15.81 14.55
CA THR A 131 23.77 15.48 15.97
C THR A 131 25.04 14.98 16.64
N GLN A 132 25.24 15.40 17.89
CA GLN A 132 26.34 14.93 18.73
C GLN A 132 25.93 13.84 19.74
N LEU A 133 24.64 13.49 19.78
CA LEU A 133 24.10 12.49 20.70
C LEU A 133 24.11 11.12 20.03
N PRO A 134 24.92 10.15 20.52
CA PRO A 134 25.09 8.85 19.87
C PRO A 134 23.76 8.07 19.71
N GLU A 135 22.91 8.04 20.74
CA GLU A 135 21.62 7.36 20.72
C GLU A 135 20.61 8.00 19.73
N VAL A 136 20.70 9.33 19.54
CA VAL A 136 19.90 10.03 18.55
C VAL A 136 20.36 9.70 17.15
N LYS A 137 21.69 9.67 16.94
CA LYS A 137 22.31 9.34 15.66
C LYS A 137 22.01 7.91 15.26
N GLU A 138 22.15 6.95 16.18
CA GLU A 138 21.79 5.55 15.96
C GLU A 138 20.34 5.39 15.49
N GLY A 139 19.39 5.96 16.22
CA GLY A 139 17.98 5.90 15.87
C GLY A 139 17.65 6.57 14.53
N ALA A 140 18.33 7.66 14.19
CA ALA A 140 18.17 8.35 12.91
C ALA A 140 18.74 7.54 11.72
N LEU A 141 19.79 6.74 11.95
CA LEU A 141 20.46 5.91 10.95
C LEU A 141 19.95 4.46 10.88
N THR A 142 18.96 4.11 11.72
CA THR A 142 18.28 2.81 11.70
C THR A 142 16.95 2.94 10.97
N PHE A 143 16.79 2.19 9.89
CA PHE A 143 15.62 2.17 9.02
C PHE A 143 14.99 0.78 9.08
N THR A 144 13.76 0.67 9.57
CA THR A 144 13.08 -0.61 9.77
C THR A 144 11.90 -0.73 8.84
N VAL A 145 11.89 -1.79 8.01
CA VAL A 145 10.77 -2.16 7.13
C VAL A 145 10.07 -3.37 7.74
N ILE A 146 8.76 -3.34 7.83
CA ILE A 146 7.91 -4.41 8.35
C ILE A 146 7.12 -5.03 7.21
N GLY A 147 7.33 -6.34 7.00
CA GLY A 147 6.70 -7.16 5.97
C GLY A 147 7.64 -7.50 4.83
N GLY A 148 7.82 -8.81 4.57
CA GLY A 148 8.69 -9.37 3.56
C GLY A 148 7.96 -9.79 2.27
N GLY A 149 6.77 -9.25 2.01
CA GLY A 149 6.08 -9.37 0.71
C GLY A 149 6.74 -8.54 -0.39
N PHE A 150 6.15 -8.51 -1.59
CA PHE A 150 6.69 -7.74 -2.74
C PHE A 150 7.00 -6.30 -2.39
N SER A 151 6.03 -5.58 -1.83
CA SER A 151 6.20 -4.16 -1.47
C SER A 151 7.34 -3.94 -0.47
N GLY A 152 7.50 -4.83 0.53
CA GLY A 152 8.57 -4.71 1.52
C GLY A 152 9.95 -4.95 0.95
N ILE A 153 10.11 -6.00 0.15
CA ILE A 153 11.37 -6.35 -0.52
C ILE A 153 11.81 -5.23 -1.47
N GLU A 154 10.90 -4.70 -2.28
CA GLU A 154 11.18 -3.60 -3.19
C GLU A 154 11.50 -2.32 -2.43
N THR A 155 10.70 -1.98 -1.41
CA THR A 155 10.91 -0.78 -0.59
C THR A 155 12.27 -0.83 0.12
N VAL A 156 12.62 -1.93 0.79
CA VAL A 156 13.90 -2.03 1.51
C VAL A 156 15.09 -1.94 0.56
N GLY A 157 14.97 -2.50 -0.65
CA GLY A 157 15.99 -2.39 -1.68
C GLY A 157 16.19 -0.95 -2.14
N GLU A 158 15.11 -0.24 -2.48
CA GLU A 158 15.16 1.13 -2.99
C GLU A 158 15.61 2.15 -1.94
N ILE A 159 15.16 2.02 -0.68
CA ILE A 159 15.64 2.92 0.39
C ILE A 159 17.12 2.70 0.71
N LYS A 160 17.59 1.43 0.66
CA LYS A 160 19.02 1.14 0.85
C LYS A 160 19.85 1.82 -0.24
N ASP A 161 19.40 1.76 -1.49
CA ASP A 161 20.07 2.43 -2.60
C ASP A 161 20.04 3.96 -2.47
N LEU A 162 18.91 4.53 -2.01
CA LEU A 162 18.81 5.97 -1.73
C LEU A 162 19.83 6.39 -0.69
N ILE A 163 19.90 5.65 0.43
CA ILE A 163 20.82 5.94 1.53
C ILE A 163 22.26 5.86 1.03
N ASP A 164 22.67 4.77 0.38
CA ASP A 164 24.04 4.57 -0.09
C ASP A 164 24.49 5.66 -1.08
N ARG A 165 23.61 6.03 -2.03
CA ARG A 165 23.90 7.12 -2.98
C ARG A 165 24.00 8.49 -2.30
N SER A 166 23.31 8.67 -1.16
CA SER A 166 23.27 9.93 -0.44
C SER A 166 24.46 10.15 0.49
N LEU A 167 25.09 9.07 1.00
CA LEU A 167 26.18 9.16 2.00
C LEU A 167 27.34 10.07 1.61
N LYS A 168 27.65 10.17 0.33
CA LYS A 168 28.71 11.07 -0.16
C LYS A 168 28.47 12.56 0.15
N TYR A 169 27.24 12.93 0.50
CA TYR A 169 26.86 14.29 0.86
C TYR A 169 26.85 14.54 2.37
N TYR A 170 27.05 13.49 3.20
CA TYR A 170 26.97 13.52 4.65
C TYR A 170 28.30 13.08 5.27
N PRO A 171 29.30 13.99 5.38
CA PRO A 171 30.68 13.63 5.74
C PRO A 171 30.84 13.10 7.16
N ASN A 172 29.89 13.40 8.06
CA ASN A 172 29.93 12.93 9.44
C ASN A 172 29.23 11.58 9.65
N ILE A 173 28.70 10.94 8.57
CA ILE A 173 28.06 9.64 8.63
C ILE A 173 28.95 8.58 7.98
N LYS A 174 29.32 7.56 8.74
CA LYS A 174 30.06 6.40 8.22
C LYS A 174 29.07 5.36 7.71
N ALA A 175 29.38 4.69 6.61
CA ALA A 175 28.53 3.62 6.06
C ALA A 175 28.27 2.50 7.09
N SER A 176 29.20 2.24 7.99
CA SER A 176 29.07 1.25 9.08
C SER A 176 28.08 1.65 10.17
N GLU A 177 27.64 2.91 10.23
CA GLU A 177 26.62 3.39 11.18
C GLU A 177 25.19 3.19 10.64
N ILE A 178 25.04 2.91 9.35
CA ILE A 178 23.73 2.68 8.72
C ILE A 178 23.24 1.26 9.03
N ARG A 179 22.05 1.17 9.58
CA ARG A 179 21.35 -0.10 9.83
C ARG A 179 20.02 -0.10 9.06
N VAL A 180 19.86 -1.04 8.15
CA VAL A 180 18.59 -1.24 7.42
C VAL A 180 18.09 -2.64 7.74
N VAL A 181 16.91 -2.72 8.36
CA VAL A 181 16.35 -3.96 8.92
C VAL A 181 15.04 -4.27 8.20
N LEU A 182 14.86 -5.51 7.76
CA LEU A 182 13.59 -6.05 7.28
C LEU A 182 13.10 -7.10 8.27
N LEU A 183 11.93 -6.84 8.88
CA LEU A 183 11.24 -7.76 9.78
C LEU A 183 10.14 -8.50 9.01
N GLU A 184 10.14 -9.83 9.07
CA GLU A 184 9.09 -10.67 8.49
C GLU A 184 8.57 -11.65 9.54
N PHE A 185 7.24 -11.66 9.72
CA PHE A 185 6.58 -12.53 10.69
C PHE A 185 6.62 -14.01 10.28
N ALA A 186 6.59 -14.28 8.98
CA ALA A 186 6.71 -15.63 8.46
C ALA A 186 8.16 -16.14 8.48
N ASP A 187 8.31 -17.43 8.25
CA ASP A 187 9.61 -18.11 8.15
C ASP A 187 10.35 -17.79 6.82
N ARG A 188 9.67 -17.13 5.88
CA ARG A 188 10.18 -16.81 4.55
C ARG A 188 9.63 -15.49 4.03
N VAL A 189 10.40 -14.77 3.24
CA VAL A 189 9.90 -13.64 2.43
C VAL A 189 9.28 -14.14 1.13
N LEU A 190 8.49 -13.30 0.46
CA LEU A 190 7.89 -13.57 -0.85
C LEU A 190 7.16 -14.92 -0.89
N ASN A 191 6.28 -15.17 0.07
CA ASN A 191 5.59 -16.45 0.23
C ASN A 191 4.79 -16.90 -1.02
N GLU A 192 4.36 -15.96 -1.86
CA GLU A 192 3.65 -16.23 -3.11
C GLU A 192 4.59 -16.67 -4.26
N MET A 193 5.93 -16.56 -4.07
CA MET A 193 6.93 -16.91 -5.07
C MET A 193 7.55 -18.29 -4.81
N PRO A 194 8.10 -18.96 -5.85
CA PRO A 194 8.92 -20.14 -5.65
C PRO A 194 10.07 -19.88 -4.67
N ALA A 195 10.39 -20.87 -3.81
CA ALA A 195 11.41 -20.73 -2.76
C ALA A 195 12.76 -20.25 -3.29
N SER A 196 13.19 -20.74 -4.45
CA SER A 196 14.46 -20.36 -5.08
C SER A 196 14.57 -18.87 -5.42
N LEU A 197 13.45 -18.23 -5.80
CA LEU A 197 13.42 -16.78 -6.05
C LEU A 197 13.44 -15.98 -4.75
N ALA A 198 12.76 -16.45 -3.72
CA ALA A 198 12.80 -15.84 -2.39
C ALA A 198 14.22 -15.89 -1.80
N GLU A 199 14.88 -17.05 -1.88
CA GLU A 199 16.28 -17.25 -1.45
C GLU A 199 17.25 -16.32 -2.21
N TYR A 200 17.07 -16.22 -3.53
CA TYR A 200 17.86 -15.29 -4.35
C TYR A 200 17.69 -13.83 -3.89
N ALA A 201 16.46 -13.40 -3.64
CA ALA A 201 16.17 -12.05 -3.16
C ALA A 201 16.85 -11.79 -1.79
N VAL A 202 16.74 -12.75 -0.86
CA VAL A 202 17.39 -12.68 0.44
C VAL A 202 18.91 -12.56 0.31
N GLU A 203 19.53 -13.40 -0.53
CA GLU A 203 20.97 -13.34 -0.77
C GLU A 203 21.41 -11.96 -1.29
N LYS A 204 20.66 -11.41 -2.25
CA LYS A 204 20.94 -10.07 -2.81
C LYS A 204 20.79 -8.96 -1.77
N LEU A 205 19.75 -8.98 -0.95
CA LEU A 205 19.56 -8.00 0.11
C LEU A 205 20.66 -8.07 1.17
N LYS A 206 21.02 -9.28 1.62
CA LYS A 206 22.12 -9.48 2.57
C LYS A 206 23.47 -8.98 2.03
N LYS A 207 23.78 -9.24 0.75
CA LYS A 207 24.98 -8.70 0.08
C LYS A 207 25.01 -7.17 0.03
N ARG A 208 23.85 -6.54 0.06
CA ARG A 208 23.71 -5.07 0.11
C ARG A 208 23.71 -4.52 1.53
N GLY A 209 23.91 -5.37 2.54
CA GLY A 209 23.96 -4.97 3.95
C GLY A 209 22.60 -4.75 4.59
N VAL A 210 21.53 -5.34 4.05
CA VAL A 210 20.21 -5.37 4.69
C VAL A 210 20.21 -6.51 5.71
N GLU A 211 19.86 -6.19 6.95
CA GLU A 211 19.59 -7.14 8.03
C GLU A 211 18.19 -7.72 7.84
N LEU A 212 18.07 -9.04 7.76
CA LEU A 212 16.81 -9.73 7.60
C LEU A 212 16.52 -10.57 8.84
N GLN A 213 15.38 -10.34 9.48
CA GLN A 213 14.87 -11.09 10.62
C GLN A 213 13.55 -11.77 10.22
N LEU A 214 13.58 -13.11 10.17
CA LEU A 214 12.42 -13.96 9.88
C LEU A 214 11.83 -14.50 11.18
N ASN A 215 10.55 -14.89 11.16
CA ASN A 215 9.77 -15.29 12.34
C ASN A 215 9.71 -14.18 13.41
N VAL A 216 9.81 -12.93 12.99
CA VAL A 216 9.83 -11.76 13.87
C VAL A 216 8.76 -10.78 13.46
N GLY A 217 7.78 -10.58 14.34
CA GLY A 217 6.77 -9.53 14.21
C GLY A 217 7.10 -8.31 15.06
N VAL A 218 6.21 -7.33 15.05
CA VAL A 218 6.26 -6.13 15.88
C VAL A 218 5.18 -6.24 16.95
N SER A 219 5.55 -6.09 18.22
CA SER A 219 4.62 -6.05 19.34
C SER A 219 4.10 -4.65 19.64
N GLU A 220 4.97 -3.65 19.58
CA GLU A 220 4.62 -2.24 19.74
C GLU A 220 5.70 -1.33 19.17
N CYS A 221 5.37 -0.07 18.95
CA CYS A 221 6.35 0.94 18.61
C CYS A 221 5.99 2.34 19.13
N THR A 222 7.01 3.19 19.17
CA THR A 222 6.90 4.61 19.46
C THR A 222 7.57 5.40 18.33
N GLY A 223 7.62 6.73 18.43
CA GLY A 223 8.34 7.57 17.47
C GLY A 223 9.88 7.40 17.50
N THR A 224 10.43 6.64 18.44
CA THR A 224 11.89 6.48 18.62
C THR A 224 12.38 5.05 18.72
N GLN A 225 11.49 4.08 18.93
CA GLN A 225 11.85 2.67 19.06
C GLN A 225 10.73 1.74 18.63
N LEU A 226 11.10 0.52 18.30
CA LEU A 226 10.22 -0.58 17.95
C LEU A 226 10.60 -1.79 18.82
N VAL A 227 9.59 -2.48 19.36
CA VAL A 227 9.76 -3.73 20.12
C VAL A 227 9.28 -4.88 19.26
N THR A 228 10.11 -5.89 19.07
CA THR A 228 9.76 -7.10 18.32
C THR A 228 8.98 -8.10 19.18
N THR A 229 8.34 -9.07 18.54
CA THR A 229 7.68 -10.20 19.24
C THR A 229 8.66 -11.11 19.99
N THR A 230 9.95 -11.03 19.70
CA THR A 230 11.01 -11.75 20.43
C THR A 230 11.57 -10.96 21.62
N GLY A 231 11.10 -9.73 21.83
CA GLY A 231 11.53 -8.84 22.92
C GLY A 231 12.77 -7.98 22.58
N GLU A 232 13.29 -8.04 21.35
CA GLU A 232 14.35 -7.11 20.93
C GLU A 232 13.79 -5.69 20.84
N VAL A 233 14.54 -4.72 21.38
CA VAL A 233 14.24 -3.28 21.23
C VAL A 233 15.16 -2.72 20.16
N ILE A 234 14.58 -2.20 19.08
CA ILE A 234 15.30 -1.55 17.99
C ILE A 234 15.13 -0.04 18.14
N ASN A 235 16.24 0.68 18.40
CA ASN A 235 16.25 2.13 18.38
C ASN A 235 16.14 2.59 16.92
N THR A 236 14.99 3.12 16.52
CA THR A 236 14.73 3.57 15.16
C THR A 236 13.75 4.74 15.14
N ARG A 237 13.97 5.68 14.24
CA ARG A 237 13.06 6.81 13.96
C ARG A 237 12.40 6.70 12.60
N THR A 238 12.62 5.57 11.92
CA THR A 238 12.04 5.27 10.62
C THR A 238 11.45 3.88 10.64
N ILE A 239 10.13 3.80 10.76
CA ILE A 239 9.37 2.56 10.71
C ILE A 239 8.51 2.62 9.46
N ILE A 240 8.67 1.66 8.56
CA ILE A 240 7.96 1.57 7.29
C ILE A 240 7.12 0.29 7.32
N ALA A 241 5.79 0.45 7.29
CA ALA A 241 4.87 -0.68 7.30
C ALA A 241 4.38 -0.97 5.87
N THR A 242 4.73 -2.15 5.37
CA THR A 242 4.23 -2.69 4.10
C THR A 242 3.24 -3.84 4.33
N ILE A 243 2.71 -3.92 5.54
CA ILE A 243 1.71 -4.85 6.04
C ILE A 243 0.35 -4.18 6.22
N GLY A 244 -0.64 -4.93 6.70
CA GLY A 244 -1.94 -4.38 7.08
C GLY A 244 -2.87 -4.12 5.90
N ASN A 245 -2.71 -4.85 4.78
CA ASN A 245 -3.60 -4.72 3.64
C ASN A 245 -5.05 -5.05 4.05
N SER A 246 -5.91 -4.05 4.07
CA SER A 246 -7.30 -4.14 4.49
C SER A 246 -8.20 -3.45 3.47
N PRO A 247 -9.40 -3.96 3.20
CA PRO A 247 -10.36 -3.26 2.36
C PRO A 247 -10.64 -1.86 2.90
N SER A 248 -10.94 -0.92 1.99
CA SER A 248 -11.25 0.45 2.39
C SER A 248 -12.32 0.50 3.47
N PRO A 249 -12.11 1.21 4.60
CA PRO A 249 -13.02 1.25 5.73
C PRO A 249 -14.46 1.66 5.39
N VAL A 250 -14.64 2.42 4.33
CA VAL A 250 -15.96 2.87 3.87
C VAL A 250 -16.85 1.70 3.45
N ILE A 251 -16.27 0.58 3.00
CA ILE A 251 -17.00 -0.61 2.56
C ILE A 251 -17.82 -1.20 3.72
N LYS A 252 -17.32 -1.12 4.95
CA LYS A 252 -18.05 -1.59 6.15
C LYS A 252 -19.41 -0.92 6.34
N LYS A 253 -19.60 0.29 5.77
CA LYS A 253 -20.85 1.05 5.83
C LYS A 253 -21.84 0.63 4.74
N PHE A 254 -21.44 -0.16 3.76
CA PHE A 254 -22.30 -0.50 2.64
C PHE A 254 -23.25 -1.63 2.99
N PRO A 255 -24.55 -1.51 2.68
CA PRO A 255 -25.57 -2.53 2.96
C PRO A 255 -25.52 -3.67 1.93
N ILE A 256 -24.36 -4.33 1.78
CA ILE A 256 -24.09 -5.39 0.83
C ILE A 256 -23.35 -6.54 1.53
N ALA A 257 -23.42 -7.75 0.96
CA ALA A 257 -22.78 -8.95 1.51
C ALA A 257 -21.26 -8.79 1.55
N GLN A 258 -20.66 -9.03 2.73
CA GLN A 258 -19.22 -8.85 2.98
C GLN A 258 -18.65 -10.01 3.80
N GLU A 259 -17.39 -10.32 3.58
CA GLU A 259 -16.60 -11.23 4.39
C GLU A 259 -15.24 -10.60 4.68
N ASN A 260 -14.86 -10.50 5.95
CA ASN A 260 -13.62 -9.84 6.39
C ASN A 260 -13.46 -8.40 5.82
N GLY A 261 -14.59 -7.67 5.63
CA GLY A 261 -14.62 -6.32 5.08
C GLY A 261 -14.49 -6.24 3.56
N ARG A 262 -14.37 -7.37 2.85
CA ARG A 262 -14.41 -7.45 1.38
C ARG A 262 -15.80 -7.81 0.90
N ILE A 263 -16.15 -7.32 -0.28
CA ILE A 263 -17.46 -7.51 -0.89
C ILE A 263 -17.54 -8.90 -1.52
N LEU A 264 -18.57 -9.68 -1.17
CA LEU A 264 -18.80 -11.01 -1.73
C LEU A 264 -19.36 -10.90 -3.14
N VAL A 265 -18.69 -11.50 -4.11
CA VAL A 265 -19.14 -11.55 -5.51
C VAL A 265 -19.31 -12.98 -6.02
N ASP A 266 -20.01 -13.13 -7.11
CA ASP A 266 -20.09 -14.37 -7.88
C ASP A 266 -18.98 -14.45 -8.95
N GLN A 267 -18.98 -15.49 -9.77
CA GLN A 267 -18.01 -15.70 -10.85
C GLN A 267 -18.08 -14.63 -11.95
N ASN A 268 -19.17 -13.86 -12.02
CA ASN A 268 -19.34 -12.73 -12.94
C ASN A 268 -19.03 -11.38 -12.27
N LEU A 269 -18.39 -11.41 -11.08
CA LEU A 269 -18.06 -10.24 -10.27
C LEU A 269 -19.29 -9.45 -9.78
N LYS A 270 -20.48 -10.03 -9.88
CA LYS A 270 -21.73 -9.44 -9.41
C LYS A 270 -21.82 -9.63 -7.89
N VAL A 271 -22.16 -8.58 -7.18
CA VAL A 271 -22.31 -8.61 -5.71
C VAL A 271 -23.48 -9.51 -5.35
N LYS A 272 -23.26 -10.44 -4.42
CA LYS A 272 -24.31 -11.36 -3.95
C LYS A 272 -25.53 -10.61 -3.47
N GLU A 273 -26.70 -11.13 -3.72
CA GLU A 273 -28.00 -10.55 -3.32
C GLU A 273 -28.27 -9.14 -3.93
N THR A 274 -27.68 -8.87 -5.10
CA THR A 274 -27.95 -7.64 -5.86
C THR A 274 -28.13 -7.96 -7.34
N ASP A 275 -28.82 -7.07 -8.08
CA ASP A 275 -29.06 -7.25 -9.51
C ASP A 275 -28.21 -6.36 -10.39
N ASN A 276 -27.74 -5.25 -9.86
CA ASN A 276 -27.11 -4.17 -10.61
C ASN A 276 -25.85 -3.60 -9.94
N ILE A 277 -25.21 -4.36 -9.03
CA ILE A 277 -23.97 -3.98 -8.36
C ILE A 277 -22.90 -5.03 -8.62
N TRP A 278 -21.71 -4.56 -8.98
CA TRP A 278 -20.50 -5.38 -9.18
C TRP A 278 -19.37 -4.88 -8.29
N SER A 279 -18.43 -5.75 -7.95
CA SER A 279 -17.22 -5.35 -7.27
C SER A 279 -15.99 -6.05 -7.84
N ILE A 280 -14.88 -5.31 -7.94
CA ILE A 280 -13.62 -5.77 -8.57
C ILE A 280 -12.40 -5.33 -7.75
N GLY A 281 -11.27 -6.02 -7.98
CA GLY A 281 -9.99 -5.71 -7.34
C GLY A 281 -9.95 -6.05 -5.85
N ASP A 282 -9.04 -5.42 -5.11
CA ASP A 282 -8.71 -5.77 -3.71
C ASP A 282 -9.88 -5.67 -2.72
N CYS A 283 -10.91 -4.92 -3.05
CA CYS A 283 -12.09 -4.78 -2.21
C CYS A 283 -13.12 -5.91 -2.38
N ALA A 284 -12.91 -6.84 -3.32
CA ALA A 284 -13.81 -7.95 -3.60
C ALA A 284 -13.21 -9.31 -3.18
N VAL A 285 -14.09 -10.25 -2.80
CA VAL A 285 -13.77 -11.67 -2.64
C VAL A 285 -14.13 -12.35 -3.94
N ILE A 286 -13.16 -12.54 -4.83
CA ILE A 286 -13.36 -13.06 -6.18
C ILE A 286 -13.07 -14.55 -6.17
N PRO A 287 -14.08 -15.43 -6.43
CA PRO A 287 -13.87 -16.88 -6.48
C PRO A 287 -13.01 -17.27 -7.69
N LEU A 288 -12.04 -18.17 -7.49
CA LEU A 288 -11.25 -18.74 -8.57
C LEU A 288 -12.09 -19.78 -9.33
N THR A 289 -12.07 -19.72 -10.65
CA THR A 289 -12.74 -20.70 -11.53
C THR A 289 -12.00 -22.03 -11.60
N GLU A 290 -10.68 -21.99 -11.49
CA GLU A 290 -9.80 -23.15 -11.37
C GLU A 290 -9.07 -23.06 -10.02
N LYS A 291 -9.14 -24.15 -9.23
CA LYS A 291 -8.45 -24.24 -7.93
C LYS A 291 -7.04 -24.78 -8.14
N PRO A 292 -6.00 -23.94 -8.04
CA PRO A 292 -4.64 -24.45 -8.00
C PRO A 292 -4.43 -25.25 -6.70
N GLU A 293 -3.82 -26.42 -6.78
CA GLU A 293 -3.49 -27.21 -5.59
C GLU A 293 -2.73 -26.38 -4.55
N GLY A 294 -3.23 -26.36 -3.31
CA GLY A 294 -2.58 -25.69 -2.18
C GLY A 294 -2.76 -24.17 -2.10
N ARG A 295 -3.73 -23.58 -2.81
CA ARG A 295 -4.08 -22.15 -2.72
C ARG A 295 -5.51 -21.95 -2.20
N ASP A 296 -5.77 -20.74 -1.70
CA ASP A 296 -7.10 -20.31 -1.29
C ASP A 296 -8.10 -20.39 -2.45
N ASP A 297 -9.37 -20.58 -2.13
CA ASP A 297 -10.48 -20.63 -3.10
C ASP A 297 -10.74 -19.27 -3.79
N PHE A 298 -9.99 -18.22 -3.43
CA PHE A 298 -10.19 -16.85 -3.88
C PHE A 298 -8.94 -16.26 -4.49
N ALA A 299 -9.12 -15.34 -5.45
CA ALA A 299 -8.04 -14.59 -6.07
C ALA A 299 -7.29 -13.75 -5.02
N PRO A 300 -5.96 -13.83 -4.96
CA PRO A 300 -5.18 -12.94 -4.10
C PRO A 300 -5.28 -11.49 -4.59
N PRO A 301 -5.14 -10.49 -3.69
CA PRO A 301 -5.20 -9.08 -4.05
C PRO A 301 -3.90 -8.63 -4.74
N THR A 302 -3.71 -9.07 -5.97
CA THR A 302 -2.56 -8.71 -6.82
C THR A 302 -3.02 -8.13 -8.14
N ALA A 303 -2.16 -7.35 -8.79
CA ALA A 303 -2.47 -6.70 -10.07
C ALA A 303 -2.87 -7.69 -11.17
N GLN A 304 -2.31 -8.92 -11.17
CA GLN A 304 -2.66 -9.96 -12.15
C GLN A 304 -4.11 -10.43 -12.06
N PHE A 305 -4.71 -10.36 -10.86
CA PHE A 305 -6.10 -10.75 -10.63
C PHE A 305 -7.07 -9.56 -10.58
N ALA A 306 -6.55 -8.33 -10.73
CA ALA A 306 -7.36 -7.12 -10.76
C ALA A 306 -7.79 -6.72 -12.19
N VAL A 307 -7.33 -7.43 -13.22
CA VAL A 307 -7.55 -7.11 -14.66
C VAL A 307 -8.60 -8.03 -15.26
#